data_d157af40a0608754457099535a142bb9
#
_entry.id   d157af40a0608754457099535a142bb9
#
_cell.length_a   1.000
_cell.length_b   1.000
_cell.length_c   1.000
_cell.angle_alpha   90.00
_cell.angle_beta   90.00
_cell.angle_gamma   90.00
#
_symmetry.space_group_name_H-M   'P 1'
#
loop_
_entity.id
_entity.type
_entity.pdbx_description
1 polymer ?
#
loop_
_entity_poly.entity_id
_entity_poly.type
_entity_poly.pdbx_seq_one_letter_code
_entity_poly.pdbx_strand_id
1 'polypeptide(L)'
;MALLLDRVFVDVKDPFEFSPYHKAIREPFDYYKFGQNYIRQLLDFRSSYVGNISVFSEMEEKLKQGDNVILMSNHQSEADPAIIALLLESKHPDIAENIIYVAGDRVITDPLCKPFSMGRNLLCVYSKKHMNDDPVLADMKKRANTRSLKEMALLLRGGSKLIWIAPSGGRDRPDPVTKKWFPASFDASSTDNMRRLVQHAGVPGHIYPLAILCYDIMPLPRRLVTVSTMVVSVLTLRVYISLLAYVQVEKNIGERRVVSFHGAGISVAPKIDFHEVAGALEDPEAKVVFTKALYDSVNQQYNVLYSAIHGKQGLEASIPSVSLSQPWQ
;
A
#
# COMPACT_ATOMS: atom_id res chain seq x y z
N MET A 1 14.05 15.32 -9.05
CA MET A 1 13.72 14.83 -10.41
C MET A 1 14.91 14.18 -11.11
N ALA A 2 16.07 14.85 -11.25
CA ALA A 2 17.23 14.28 -11.95
C ALA A 2 17.67 12.90 -11.41
N LEU A 3 17.81 12.77 -10.10
CA LEU A 3 18.19 11.50 -9.46
C LEU A 3 17.16 10.36 -9.73
N LEU A 4 15.87 10.67 -9.79
CA LEU A 4 14.86 9.66 -10.16
C LEU A 4 15.07 9.16 -11.58
N LEU A 5 15.24 10.07 -12.54
CA LEU A 5 15.51 9.70 -13.93
C LEU A 5 16.80 8.90 -14.06
N ASP A 6 17.85 9.28 -13.33
CA ASP A 6 19.10 8.51 -13.31
C ASP A 6 18.87 7.07 -12.83
N ARG A 7 18.11 6.85 -11.76
CA ARG A 7 17.78 5.49 -11.28
C ARG A 7 16.90 4.71 -12.26
N VAL A 8 15.97 5.39 -12.93
CA VAL A 8 15.17 4.77 -14.00
C VAL A 8 16.07 4.35 -15.17
N PHE A 9 17.00 5.18 -15.61
CA PHE A 9 17.93 4.83 -16.69
C PHE A 9 18.88 3.69 -16.32
N VAL A 10 19.32 3.61 -15.08
CA VAL A 10 20.10 2.46 -14.60
C VAL A 10 19.28 1.17 -14.72
N ASP A 11 18.01 1.18 -14.29
CA ASP A 11 17.13 0.01 -14.39
C ASP A 11 16.75 -0.34 -15.85
N VAL A 12 16.64 0.64 -16.73
CA VAL A 12 16.38 0.39 -18.16
C VAL A 12 17.58 -0.29 -18.83
N LYS A 13 18.82 0.03 -18.42
CA LYS A 13 20.04 -0.59 -18.96
C LYS A 13 20.30 -1.98 -18.41
N ASP A 14 20.03 -2.17 -17.14
CA ASP A 14 20.22 -3.43 -16.41
C ASP A 14 18.99 -3.67 -15.52
N PRO A 15 17.93 -4.30 -16.07
CA PRO A 15 16.66 -4.43 -15.40
C PRO A 15 16.74 -5.26 -14.13
N PHE A 16 16.40 -4.65 -13.00
CA PHE A 16 16.32 -5.34 -11.73
C PHE A 16 15.10 -6.28 -11.69
N GLU A 17 15.31 -7.52 -11.27
CA GLU A 17 14.25 -8.52 -11.09
C GLU A 17 13.92 -8.72 -9.62
N PHE A 18 12.63 -8.60 -9.26
CA PHE A 18 12.15 -8.81 -7.90
C PHE A 18 11.93 -10.30 -7.62
N SER A 19 12.48 -10.79 -6.51
CA SER A 19 12.12 -12.08 -5.94
C SER A 19 10.71 -12.05 -5.34
N PRO A 20 10.05 -13.20 -5.09
CA PRO A 20 8.75 -13.27 -4.43
C PRO A 20 8.71 -12.54 -3.07
N TYR A 21 9.79 -12.62 -2.30
CA TYR A 21 10.09 -11.72 -1.19
C TYR A 21 11.35 -10.93 -1.52
N HIS A 22 11.20 -9.62 -1.62
CA HIS A 22 12.28 -8.67 -1.87
C HIS A 22 12.62 -7.92 -0.58
N LYS A 23 13.90 -7.85 -0.24
CA LYS A 23 14.40 -7.06 0.87
C LYS A 23 14.92 -5.71 0.36
N ALA A 24 14.62 -4.64 1.09
CA ALA A 24 15.03 -3.28 0.74
C ALA A 24 16.52 -3.17 0.46
N ILE A 25 16.90 -2.60 -0.69
CA ILE A 25 18.29 -2.39 -1.10
C ILE A 25 18.78 -1.09 -0.44
N ARG A 26 19.86 -1.22 0.36
CA ARG A 26 20.49 -0.10 1.07
C ARG A 26 21.91 0.18 0.55
N GLU A 27 22.52 -0.77 -0.15
CA GLU A 27 23.87 -0.68 -0.69
C GLU A 27 23.90 -1.23 -2.13
N PRO A 28 24.77 -0.72 -3.04
CA PRO A 28 25.65 0.43 -2.88
C PRO A 28 24.91 1.78 -2.93
N PHE A 29 23.64 1.78 -3.29
CA PHE A 29 22.75 2.95 -3.29
C PHE A 29 21.56 2.71 -2.34
N ASP A 30 21.32 3.63 -1.40
CA ASP A 30 20.24 3.52 -0.44
C ASP A 30 18.91 3.94 -1.08
N TYR A 31 18.20 2.98 -1.69
CA TYR A 31 16.90 3.19 -2.31
C TYR A 31 15.80 3.52 -1.29
N TYR A 32 15.94 3.09 -0.03
CA TYR A 32 15.00 3.47 1.03
C TYR A 32 15.08 4.96 1.32
N LYS A 33 16.28 5.46 1.64
CA LYS A 33 16.50 6.90 1.88
C LYS A 33 16.13 7.73 0.65
N PHE A 34 16.44 7.25 -0.54
CA PHE A 34 16.02 7.89 -1.79
C PHE A 34 14.50 8.08 -1.82
N GLY A 35 13.72 7.03 -1.60
CA GLY A 35 12.25 7.06 -1.59
C GLY A 35 11.70 7.97 -0.48
N GLN A 36 12.25 7.86 0.74
CA GLN A 36 11.86 8.70 1.87
C GLN A 36 12.11 10.19 1.57
N ASN A 37 13.30 10.56 1.09
CA ASN A 37 13.65 11.94 0.80
C ASN A 37 12.80 12.53 -0.35
N TYR A 38 12.40 11.71 -1.31
CA TYR A 38 11.54 12.14 -2.41
C TYR A 38 10.13 12.47 -1.92
N ILE A 39 9.51 11.57 -1.18
CA ILE A 39 8.12 11.73 -0.70
C ILE A 39 8.04 12.75 0.45
N ARG A 40 9.07 12.85 1.30
CA ARG A 40 9.12 13.85 2.39
C ARG A 40 8.86 15.27 1.92
N GLN A 41 9.34 15.63 0.73
CA GLN A 41 9.14 16.97 0.15
C GLN A 41 7.69 17.25 -0.27
N LEU A 42 6.86 16.21 -0.36
CA LEU A 42 5.45 16.31 -0.71
C LEU A 42 4.54 16.28 0.52
N LEU A 43 5.10 16.00 1.70
CA LEU A 43 4.32 15.83 2.93
C LEU A 43 4.36 17.10 3.78
N ASP A 44 3.18 17.71 3.96
CA ASP A 44 3.00 18.74 4.98
C ASP A 44 2.82 18.09 6.36
N PHE A 45 3.91 17.97 7.09
CA PHE A 45 3.90 17.40 8.43
C PHE A 45 3.01 18.17 9.41
N ARG A 46 2.86 19.49 9.26
CA ARG A 46 2.05 20.33 10.16
C ARG A 46 0.56 19.99 10.07
N SER A 47 0.12 19.56 8.89
CA SER A 47 -1.24 19.12 8.61
C SER A 47 -1.35 17.59 8.58
N SER A 48 -0.38 16.87 9.17
CA SER A 48 -0.34 15.41 9.20
C SER A 48 -0.59 14.88 10.60
N TYR A 49 -1.23 13.71 10.68
CA TYR A 49 -1.66 13.13 11.96
C TYR A 49 -1.37 11.64 12.05
N VAL A 50 -1.06 11.20 13.27
CA VAL A 50 -0.96 9.79 13.64
C VAL A 50 -2.00 9.51 14.73
N GLY A 51 -2.93 8.59 14.44
CA GLY A 51 -3.95 8.16 15.39
C GLY A 51 -3.48 6.97 16.22
N ASN A 52 -3.77 7.03 17.52
CA ASN A 52 -3.50 5.96 18.48
C ASN A 52 -2.03 5.52 18.51
N ILE A 53 -1.11 6.47 18.63
CA ILE A 53 0.35 6.22 18.58
C ILE A 53 0.80 5.15 19.60
N SER A 54 0.13 5.01 20.74
CA SER A 54 0.42 3.99 21.76
C SER A 54 0.23 2.56 21.27
N VAL A 55 -0.65 2.33 20.28
CA VAL A 55 -0.86 1.00 19.70
C VAL A 55 0.36 0.59 18.87
N PHE A 56 1.07 1.52 18.25
CA PHE A 56 2.35 1.21 17.59
C PHE A 56 3.42 0.78 18.62
N SER A 57 3.44 1.37 19.81
CA SER A 57 4.31 0.92 20.90
C SER A 57 3.94 -0.51 21.36
N GLU A 58 2.65 -0.83 21.47
CA GLU A 58 2.20 -2.21 21.73
C GLU A 58 2.70 -3.18 20.64
N MET A 59 2.62 -2.80 19.37
CA MET A 59 3.12 -3.62 18.27
C MET A 59 4.62 -3.88 18.35
N GLU A 60 5.43 -2.86 18.71
CA GLU A 60 6.88 -3.04 18.90
C GLU A 60 7.17 -4.06 20.01
N GLU A 61 6.43 -4.01 21.12
CA GLU A 61 6.61 -4.99 22.20
C GLU A 61 6.22 -6.42 21.75
N LYS A 62 5.15 -6.55 20.94
CA LYS A 62 4.76 -7.84 20.34
C LYS A 62 5.85 -8.38 19.40
N LEU A 63 6.39 -7.52 18.55
CA LEU A 63 7.48 -7.90 17.64
C LEU A 63 8.75 -8.32 18.40
N LYS A 64 9.11 -7.63 19.49
CA LYS A 64 10.23 -7.99 20.38
C LYS A 64 10.01 -9.33 21.10
N GLN A 65 8.76 -9.68 21.40
CA GLN A 65 8.39 -10.98 21.98
C GLN A 65 8.45 -12.14 20.98
N GLY A 66 8.65 -11.86 19.70
CA GLY A 66 8.67 -12.86 18.63
C GLY A 66 7.34 -12.99 17.89
N ASP A 67 6.30 -12.28 18.32
CA ASP A 67 4.98 -12.32 17.72
C ASP A 67 4.98 -11.66 16.33
N ASN A 68 4.04 -12.08 15.46
CA ASN A 68 3.79 -11.42 14.19
C ASN A 68 2.71 -10.35 14.32
N VAL A 69 2.84 -9.29 13.56
CA VAL A 69 1.87 -8.19 13.47
C VAL A 69 1.43 -8.00 12.02
N ILE A 70 0.12 -7.93 11.81
CA ILE A 70 -0.49 -7.71 10.50
C ILE A 70 -1.29 -6.43 10.53
N LEU A 71 -0.96 -5.50 9.65
CA LEU A 71 -1.73 -4.29 9.40
C LEU A 71 -2.66 -4.52 8.22
N MET A 72 -3.97 -4.62 8.48
CA MET A 72 -4.99 -4.66 7.43
C MET A 72 -5.51 -3.25 7.16
N SER A 73 -5.28 -2.75 5.96
CA SER A 73 -5.45 -1.33 5.64
C SER A 73 -6.25 -1.11 4.37
N ASN A 74 -6.84 0.08 4.24
CA ASN A 74 -7.16 0.62 2.93
C ASN A 74 -5.87 0.99 2.17
N HIS A 75 -5.98 1.31 0.88
CA HIS A 75 -4.84 1.63 0.01
C HIS A 75 -5.19 2.78 -0.92
N GLN A 76 -4.40 3.85 -0.95
CA GLN A 76 -4.73 5.06 -1.69
C GLN A 76 -3.77 5.37 -2.85
N SER A 77 -2.47 5.22 -2.62
CA SER A 77 -1.47 5.57 -3.63
C SER A 77 -0.24 4.65 -3.59
N GLU A 78 0.57 4.71 -4.63
CA GLU A 78 1.86 4.00 -4.63
C GLU A 78 2.83 4.58 -3.58
N ALA A 79 2.54 5.77 -3.05
CA ALA A 79 3.34 6.42 -2.00
C ALA A 79 3.00 5.94 -0.57
N ASP A 80 1.91 5.18 -0.37
CA ASP A 80 1.47 4.72 0.96
C ASP A 80 2.62 4.14 1.81
N PRO A 81 3.50 3.25 1.28
CA PRO A 81 4.62 2.71 2.07
C PRO A 81 5.59 3.79 2.55
N ALA A 82 5.85 4.80 1.73
CA ALA A 82 6.74 5.89 2.10
C ALA A 82 6.10 6.82 3.13
N ILE A 83 4.81 7.10 2.98
CA ILE A 83 4.04 7.97 3.89
C ILE A 83 3.89 7.31 5.26
N ILE A 84 3.53 6.03 5.32
CA ILE A 84 3.46 5.27 6.58
C ILE A 84 4.81 5.37 7.31
N ALA A 85 5.91 5.09 6.62
CA ALA A 85 7.24 5.16 7.20
C ALA A 85 7.60 6.57 7.67
N LEU A 86 7.31 7.63 6.89
CA LEU A 86 7.59 9.02 7.25
C LEU A 86 6.81 9.49 8.49
N LEU A 87 5.57 9.03 8.65
CA LEU A 87 4.73 9.39 9.79
C LEU A 87 5.14 8.66 11.08
N LEU A 88 5.85 7.52 10.97
CA LEU A 88 6.28 6.72 12.11
C LEU A 88 7.78 6.90 12.46
N GLU A 89 8.62 7.36 11.55
CA GLU A 89 10.07 7.33 11.70
C GLU A 89 10.63 8.04 12.94
N SER A 90 9.94 9.08 13.44
CA SER A 90 10.42 9.83 14.61
C SER A 90 10.18 9.09 15.93
N LYS A 91 9.10 8.31 16.05
CA LYS A 91 8.70 7.61 17.28
C LYS A 91 8.92 6.09 17.20
N HIS A 92 8.76 5.52 16.02
CA HIS A 92 8.80 4.08 15.75
C HIS A 92 9.68 3.77 14.53
N PRO A 93 11.00 4.12 14.56
CA PRO A 93 11.89 3.94 13.42
C PRO A 93 12.01 2.46 13.02
N ASP A 94 12.01 1.54 13.97
CA ASP A 94 12.10 0.10 13.70
C ASP A 94 10.86 -0.41 12.93
N ILE A 95 9.66 0.06 13.31
CA ILE A 95 8.44 -0.21 12.53
C ILE A 95 8.59 0.40 11.13
N ALA A 96 8.92 1.69 11.03
CA ALA A 96 8.98 2.42 9.77
C ALA A 96 9.89 1.74 8.73
N GLU A 97 11.04 1.20 9.16
CA GLU A 97 12.02 0.57 8.27
C GLU A 97 11.72 -0.89 7.95
N ASN A 98 11.06 -1.62 8.85
CA ASN A 98 10.96 -3.08 8.76
C ASN A 98 9.60 -3.61 8.28
N ILE A 99 8.60 -2.74 8.03
CA ILE A 99 7.32 -3.18 7.44
C ILE A 99 7.57 -3.90 6.12
N ILE A 100 6.95 -5.07 5.98
CA ILE A 100 6.89 -5.83 4.73
C ILE A 100 5.55 -5.50 4.06
N TYR A 101 5.59 -4.95 2.86
CA TYR A 101 4.39 -4.56 2.12
C TYR A 101 4.00 -5.63 1.11
N VAL A 102 2.74 -6.05 1.11
CA VAL A 102 2.20 -6.87 0.04
C VAL A 102 1.90 -5.96 -1.15
N ALA A 103 2.70 -6.08 -2.20
CA ALA A 103 2.72 -5.19 -3.34
C ALA A 103 2.24 -5.87 -4.63
N GLY A 104 1.39 -5.18 -5.39
CA GLY A 104 0.96 -5.62 -6.71
C GLY A 104 2.08 -5.52 -7.75
N ASP A 105 1.96 -6.27 -8.84
CA ASP A 105 2.93 -6.35 -9.93
C ASP A 105 3.23 -4.98 -10.59
N ARG A 106 2.29 -4.05 -10.58
CA ARG A 106 2.49 -2.74 -11.18
C ARG A 106 3.67 -1.96 -10.61
N VAL A 107 3.85 -1.97 -9.28
CA VAL A 107 4.92 -1.19 -8.64
C VAL A 107 6.32 -1.78 -8.84
N ILE A 108 6.41 -3.03 -9.30
CA ILE A 108 7.66 -3.70 -9.64
C ILE A 108 7.93 -3.77 -11.15
N THR A 109 6.97 -3.36 -11.97
CA THR A 109 7.09 -3.36 -13.44
C THR A 109 7.09 -1.96 -14.06
N ASP A 110 6.42 -0.98 -13.43
CA ASP A 110 6.44 0.42 -13.89
C ASP A 110 7.81 1.05 -13.59
N PRO A 111 8.56 1.49 -14.62
CA PRO A 111 9.91 2.04 -14.44
C PRO A 111 9.99 3.22 -13.48
N LEU A 112 8.95 4.04 -13.36
CA LEU A 112 8.91 5.17 -12.41
C LEU A 112 8.66 4.72 -10.97
N CYS A 113 8.05 3.54 -10.77
CA CYS A 113 7.81 2.98 -9.44
C CYS A 113 8.97 2.12 -8.94
N LYS A 114 9.68 1.42 -9.82
CA LYS A 114 10.73 0.46 -9.47
C LYS A 114 11.80 1.00 -8.50
N PRO A 115 12.37 2.20 -8.69
CA PRO A 115 13.36 2.73 -7.76
C PRO A 115 12.84 2.90 -6.32
N PHE A 116 11.55 3.21 -6.15
CA PHE A 116 10.92 3.29 -4.84
C PHE A 116 10.66 1.89 -4.26
N SER A 117 10.25 0.95 -5.10
CA SER A 117 10.01 -0.44 -4.72
C SER A 117 11.29 -1.16 -4.30
N MET A 118 12.42 -0.90 -4.94
CA MET A 118 13.72 -1.44 -4.57
C MET A 118 14.14 -1.05 -3.14
N GLY A 119 13.63 0.07 -2.62
CA GLY A 119 13.89 0.55 -1.26
C GLY A 119 12.92 0.02 -0.20
N ARG A 120 12.04 -0.93 -0.49
CA ARG A 120 11.03 -1.48 0.45
C ARG A 120 11.17 -2.99 0.60
N ASN A 121 10.78 -3.49 1.78
CA ASN A 121 10.57 -4.93 1.91
C ASN A 121 9.23 -5.29 1.28
N LEU A 122 9.23 -6.11 0.25
CA LEU A 122 8.03 -6.41 -0.54
C LEU A 122 7.76 -7.92 -0.61
N LEU A 123 6.49 -8.27 -0.47
CA LEU A 123 5.93 -9.55 -0.95
C LEU A 123 5.19 -9.26 -2.25
N CYS A 124 5.78 -9.70 -3.37
CA CYS A 124 5.30 -9.37 -4.70
C CYS A 124 4.17 -10.32 -5.11
N VAL A 125 2.99 -9.77 -5.42
CA VAL A 125 1.80 -10.55 -5.82
C VAL A 125 1.18 -9.98 -7.09
N TYR A 126 0.50 -10.84 -7.85
CA TYR A 126 -0.42 -10.39 -8.90
C TYR A 126 -1.81 -10.21 -8.32
N SER A 127 -2.42 -9.06 -8.58
CA SER A 127 -3.77 -8.75 -8.11
C SER A 127 -4.79 -9.75 -8.65
N LYS A 128 -5.66 -10.28 -7.78
CA LYS A 128 -6.78 -11.15 -8.20
C LYS A 128 -7.68 -10.50 -9.24
N LYS A 129 -7.88 -9.17 -9.17
CA LYS A 129 -8.70 -8.40 -10.11
C LYS A 129 -8.15 -8.42 -11.54
N HIS A 130 -6.82 -8.55 -11.68
CA HIS A 130 -6.10 -8.50 -12.96
C HIS A 130 -5.50 -9.84 -13.36
N MET A 131 -5.91 -10.92 -12.69
CA MET A 131 -5.37 -12.26 -12.94
C MET A 131 -5.65 -12.77 -14.35
N ASN A 132 -6.83 -12.45 -14.87
CA ASN A 132 -7.32 -12.94 -16.15
C ASN A 132 -7.31 -11.89 -17.27
N ASP A 133 -6.72 -10.71 -17.05
CA ASP A 133 -6.64 -9.65 -18.08
C ASP A 133 -5.84 -10.11 -19.30
N ASP A 134 -4.88 -11.02 -19.10
CA ASP A 134 -4.15 -11.72 -20.14
C ASP A 134 -4.19 -13.23 -19.87
N PRO A 135 -5.01 -13.99 -20.61
CA PRO A 135 -5.14 -15.44 -20.42
C PRO A 135 -3.83 -16.22 -20.60
N VAL A 136 -2.91 -15.74 -21.45
CA VAL A 136 -1.62 -16.39 -21.70
C VAL A 136 -0.75 -16.35 -20.45
N LEU A 137 -0.84 -15.28 -19.67
CA LEU A 137 -0.06 -15.09 -18.45
C LEU A 137 -0.74 -15.62 -17.18
N ALA A 138 -2.01 -16.03 -17.25
CA ALA A 138 -2.80 -16.39 -16.08
C ALA A 138 -2.15 -17.49 -15.22
N ASP A 139 -1.63 -18.55 -15.85
CA ASP A 139 -0.98 -19.65 -15.13
C ASP A 139 0.37 -19.24 -14.53
N MET A 140 1.13 -18.41 -15.23
CA MET A 140 2.38 -17.84 -14.70
C MET A 140 2.08 -17.00 -13.45
N LYS A 141 1.08 -16.10 -13.50
CA LYS A 141 0.64 -15.26 -12.38
C LYS A 141 0.20 -16.09 -11.18
N LYS A 142 -0.59 -17.17 -11.39
CA LYS A 142 -1.00 -18.10 -10.33
C LYS A 142 0.19 -18.78 -9.65
N ARG A 143 1.15 -19.29 -10.44
CA ARG A 143 2.38 -19.90 -9.91
C ARG A 143 3.23 -18.91 -9.13
N ALA A 144 3.34 -17.66 -9.62
CA ALA A 144 4.04 -16.59 -8.91
C ALA A 144 3.37 -16.28 -7.56
N ASN A 145 2.04 -16.12 -7.52
CA ASN A 145 1.30 -15.91 -6.28
C ASN A 145 1.48 -17.07 -5.29
N THR A 146 1.50 -18.31 -5.79
CA THR A 146 1.76 -19.48 -4.94
C THR A 146 3.14 -19.43 -4.31
N ARG A 147 4.17 -18.99 -5.05
CA ARG A 147 5.52 -18.77 -4.50
C ARG A 147 5.53 -17.68 -3.42
N SER A 148 4.91 -16.53 -3.71
CA SER A 148 4.83 -15.43 -2.74
C SER A 148 4.09 -15.80 -1.46
N LEU A 149 3.01 -16.62 -1.55
CA LEU A 149 2.31 -17.15 -0.38
C LEU A 149 3.19 -18.12 0.44
N LYS A 150 4.02 -18.93 -0.21
CA LYS A 150 4.99 -19.79 0.48
C LYS A 150 6.04 -18.98 1.22
N GLU A 151 6.59 -17.94 0.59
CA GLU A 151 7.54 -17.02 1.23
C GLU A 151 6.89 -16.30 2.42
N MET A 152 5.65 -15.82 2.28
CA MET A 152 4.89 -15.20 3.37
C MET A 152 4.73 -16.17 4.56
N ALA A 153 4.38 -17.44 4.29
CA ALA A 153 4.25 -18.46 5.32
C ALA A 153 5.60 -18.74 6.03
N LEU A 154 6.71 -18.76 5.28
CA LEU A 154 8.05 -18.91 5.86
C LEU A 154 8.45 -17.74 6.74
N LEU A 155 8.18 -16.51 6.29
CA LEU A 155 8.42 -15.29 7.06
C LEU A 155 7.64 -15.31 8.38
N LEU A 156 6.36 -15.64 8.34
CA LEU A 156 5.50 -15.69 9.53
C LEU A 156 5.93 -16.77 10.52
N ARG A 157 6.40 -17.94 10.04
CA ARG A 157 6.98 -18.99 10.91
C ARG A 157 8.25 -18.54 11.63
N GLY A 158 8.99 -17.64 11.02
CA GLY A 158 10.19 -17.06 11.64
C GLY A 158 9.90 -16.06 12.76
N GLY A 159 8.65 -15.64 12.95
CA GLY A 159 8.23 -14.67 13.97
C GLY A 159 8.77 -13.25 13.75
N SER A 160 8.36 -12.33 14.60
CA SER A 160 8.80 -10.91 14.58
C SER A 160 8.61 -10.24 13.21
N LYS A 161 7.52 -10.56 12.50
CA LYS A 161 7.22 -9.97 11.19
C LYS A 161 6.07 -9.00 11.29
N LEU A 162 6.29 -7.81 10.71
CA LEU A 162 5.26 -6.79 10.53
C LEU A 162 4.90 -6.74 9.03
N ILE A 163 3.68 -7.15 8.70
CA ILE A 163 3.19 -7.20 7.32
C ILE A 163 2.02 -6.24 7.13
N TRP A 164 2.11 -5.35 6.15
CA TRP A 164 1.02 -4.51 5.68
C TRP A 164 0.37 -5.12 4.45
N ILE A 165 -0.96 -5.20 4.48
CA ILE A 165 -1.78 -5.69 3.36
C ILE A 165 -3.03 -4.84 3.20
N ALA A 166 -3.43 -4.60 1.93
CA ALA A 166 -4.71 -4.02 1.56
C ALA A 166 -5.65 -5.11 1.03
N PRO A 167 -6.57 -5.65 1.86
CA PRO A 167 -7.44 -6.77 1.45
C PRO A 167 -8.39 -6.43 0.32
N SER A 168 -8.65 -5.14 0.04
CA SER A 168 -9.43 -4.69 -1.12
C SER A 168 -8.83 -5.10 -2.47
N GLY A 169 -7.53 -5.47 -2.50
CA GLY A 169 -6.79 -5.87 -3.69
C GLY A 169 -6.63 -4.76 -4.73
N GLY A 170 -6.78 -3.50 -4.33
CA GLY A 170 -6.61 -2.33 -5.19
C GLY A 170 -6.76 -1.04 -4.40
N ARG A 171 -6.42 0.08 -5.06
CA ARG A 171 -6.49 1.41 -4.47
C ARG A 171 -7.93 1.88 -4.31
N ASP A 172 -8.19 2.67 -3.27
CA ASP A 172 -9.43 3.40 -3.06
C ASP A 172 -9.76 4.26 -4.29
N ARG A 173 -11.03 4.52 -4.49
CA ARG A 173 -11.55 5.36 -5.57
C ARG A 173 -12.54 6.37 -5.00
N PRO A 174 -12.59 7.58 -5.55
CA PRO A 174 -13.65 8.51 -5.20
C PRO A 174 -14.99 7.95 -5.67
N ASP A 175 -16.00 8.14 -4.87
CA ASP A 175 -17.39 7.86 -5.25
C ASP A 175 -17.74 8.61 -6.55
N PRO A 176 -18.32 7.97 -7.55
CA PRO A 176 -18.55 8.58 -8.87
C PRO A 176 -19.52 9.76 -8.84
N VAL A 177 -20.42 9.82 -7.84
CA VAL A 177 -21.44 10.87 -7.70
C VAL A 177 -20.94 11.98 -6.77
N THR A 178 -20.59 11.62 -5.53
CA THR A 178 -20.22 12.59 -4.48
C THR A 178 -18.78 13.07 -4.58
N LYS A 179 -17.94 12.37 -5.36
CA LYS A 179 -16.49 12.58 -5.48
C LYS A 179 -15.71 12.43 -4.15
N LYS A 180 -16.39 11.98 -3.09
CA LYS A 180 -15.74 11.73 -1.80
C LYS A 180 -14.93 10.45 -1.84
N TRP A 181 -13.83 10.42 -1.12
CA TRP A 181 -12.98 9.26 -0.95
C TRP A 181 -13.42 8.45 0.27
N PHE A 182 -13.46 7.15 0.09
CA PHE A 182 -13.75 6.18 1.14
C PHE A 182 -12.82 4.97 0.99
N PRO A 183 -12.48 4.28 2.07
CA PRO A 183 -11.83 2.99 2.01
C PRO A 183 -12.59 2.02 1.11
N ALA A 184 -11.89 1.34 0.20
CA ALA A 184 -12.49 0.30 -0.63
C ALA A 184 -12.83 -0.93 0.24
N SER A 185 -13.97 -1.57 -0.01
CA SER A 185 -14.42 -2.74 0.72
C SER A 185 -13.38 -3.86 0.71
N PHE A 186 -13.18 -4.51 1.85
CA PHE A 186 -12.25 -5.63 1.99
C PHE A 186 -12.82 -6.90 1.36
N ASP A 187 -11.97 -7.63 0.65
CA ASP A 187 -12.29 -8.97 0.14
C ASP A 187 -12.18 -10.01 1.25
N ALA A 188 -13.30 -10.68 1.55
CA ALA A 188 -13.37 -11.63 2.64
C ALA A 188 -12.41 -12.82 2.46
N SER A 189 -12.15 -13.24 1.22
CA SER A 189 -11.21 -14.32 0.93
C SER A 189 -9.75 -13.87 1.19
N SER A 190 -9.42 -12.63 0.85
CA SER A 190 -8.07 -12.09 1.10
C SER A 190 -7.81 -11.90 2.59
N THR A 191 -8.81 -11.40 3.32
CA THR A 191 -8.77 -11.24 4.78
C THR A 191 -8.60 -12.59 5.47
N ASP A 192 -9.43 -13.59 5.12
CA ASP A 192 -9.38 -14.93 5.72
C ASP A 192 -8.09 -15.67 5.36
N ASN A 193 -7.60 -15.58 4.14
CA ASN A 193 -6.32 -16.17 3.77
C ASN A 193 -5.17 -15.63 4.65
N MET A 194 -5.13 -14.34 4.90
CA MET A 194 -4.10 -13.76 5.75
C MET A 194 -4.26 -14.20 7.21
N ARG A 195 -5.50 -14.19 7.74
CA ARG A 195 -5.80 -14.71 9.07
C ARG A 195 -5.32 -16.16 9.24
N ARG A 196 -5.65 -17.03 8.28
CA ARG A 196 -5.23 -18.45 8.32
C ARG A 196 -3.72 -18.61 8.26
N LEU A 197 -3.02 -17.82 7.45
CA LEU A 197 -1.55 -17.84 7.41
C LEU A 197 -0.94 -17.49 8.77
N VAL A 198 -1.48 -16.46 9.42
CA VAL A 198 -1.06 -16.06 10.78
C VAL A 198 -1.34 -17.17 11.79
N GLN A 199 -2.55 -17.72 11.78
CA GLN A 199 -2.96 -18.76 12.72
C GLN A 199 -2.13 -20.04 12.59
N HIS A 200 -1.68 -20.40 11.37
CA HIS A 200 -0.88 -21.60 11.10
C HIS A 200 0.65 -21.33 11.13
N ALA A 201 1.07 -20.13 11.55
CA ALA A 201 2.48 -19.79 11.61
C ALA A 201 3.25 -20.54 12.71
N GLY A 202 2.56 -21.01 13.75
CA GLY A 202 3.19 -21.68 14.90
C GLY A 202 3.76 -20.70 15.94
N VAL A 203 3.63 -19.40 15.71
CA VAL A 203 3.93 -18.31 16.65
C VAL A 203 2.72 -17.39 16.74
N PRO A 204 2.52 -16.66 17.86
CA PRO A 204 1.39 -15.74 18.00
C PRO A 204 1.40 -14.69 16.91
N GLY A 205 0.21 -14.25 16.48
CA GLY A 205 0.08 -13.18 15.53
C GLY A 205 -1.16 -12.34 15.78
N HIS A 206 -1.02 -11.03 15.56
CA HIS A 206 -2.02 -10.03 15.91
C HIS A 206 -2.41 -9.23 14.68
N ILE A 207 -3.72 -9.03 14.47
CA ILE A 207 -4.26 -8.31 13.32
C ILE A 207 -4.81 -6.97 13.78
N TYR A 208 -4.27 -5.89 13.20
CA TYR A 208 -4.66 -4.52 13.53
C TYR A 208 -5.25 -3.82 12.30
N PRO A 209 -6.44 -3.20 12.42
CA PRO A 209 -6.97 -2.33 11.38
C PRO A 209 -6.16 -1.02 11.32
N LEU A 210 -5.74 -0.63 10.14
CA LEU A 210 -5.02 0.62 9.89
C LEU A 210 -5.75 1.44 8.82
N ALA A 211 -6.08 2.69 9.12
CA ALA A 211 -6.52 3.63 8.11
C ALA A 211 -5.35 4.48 7.62
N ILE A 212 -5.32 4.73 6.31
CA ILE A 212 -4.43 5.70 5.68
C ILE A 212 -5.24 6.74 4.90
N LEU A 213 -4.84 8.01 5.00
CA LEU A 213 -5.38 9.12 4.23
C LEU A 213 -4.24 9.93 3.65
N CYS A 214 -4.07 9.86 2.31
CA CYS A 214 -2.96 10.51 1.63
C CYS A 214 -3.20 10.73 0.12
N TYR A 215 -4.43 10.51 -0.36
CA TYR A 215 -4.73 10.57 -1.79
C TYR A 215 -4.43 11.92 -2.45
N ASP A 216 -4.42 13.00 -1.68
CA ASP A 216 -4.10 14.35 -2.20
C ASP A 216 -2.62 14.52 -2.57
N ILE A 217 -1.72 13.76 -1.93
CA ILE A 217 -0.28 13.82 -2.21
C ILE A 217 0.04 13.26 -3.59
N MET A 218 -0.55 12.09 -3.93
CA MET A 218 -0.35 11.40 -5.21
C MET A 218 -1.66 10.76 -5.65
N PRO A 219 -2.62 11.56 -6.16
CA PRO A 219 -3.89 11.06 -6.61
C PRO A 219 -3.69 10.08 -7.78
N LEU A 220 -4.67 9.18 -7.92
CA LEU A 220 -4.69 8.25 -9.05
C LEU A 220 -4.62 9.01 -10.36
N PRO A 221 -3.81 8.53 -11.33
CA PRO A 221 -3.82 9.08 -12.67
C PRO A 221 -5.25 9.07 -13.22
N ARG A 222 -5.69 10.19 -13.74
CA ARG A 222 -6.96 10.23 -14.47
C ARG A 222 -6.80 9.26 -15.63
N ARG A 223 -7.68 8.27 -15.78
CA ARG A 223 -7.73 7.47 -17.00
C ARG A 223 -7.84 8.47 -18.16
N LEU A 224 -6.80 8.57 -18.97
CA LEU A 224 -6.94 9.15 -20.30
C LEU A 224 -8.02 8.30 -20.97
N VAL A 225 -9.17 8.90 -21.21
CA VAL A 225 -10.19 8.29 -22.08
C VAL A 225 -9.42 8.00 -23.35
N THR A 226 -9.24 6.73 -23.65
CA THR A 226 -8.67 6.32 -24.94
C THR A 226 -9.64 6.90 -25.96
N VAL A 227 -9.26 7.97 -26.61
CA VAL A 227 -10.02 8.50 -27.72
C VAL A 227 -10.04 7.35 -28.71
N SER A 228 -11.21 6.74 -28.83
CA SER A 228 -11.48 5.70 -29.81
C SER A 228 -10.94 6.18 -31.14
N THR A 229 -10.04 5.40 -31.72
CA THR A 229 -9.42 5.64 -33.01
C THR A 229 -10.50 5.70 -34.07
N MET A 230 -11.07 6.86 -34.30
CA MET A 230 -11.87 7.11 -35.47
C MET A 230 -11.23 8.25 -36.27
N VAL A 231 -10.85 7.89 -37.49
CA VAL A 231 -10.48 8.75 -38.61
C VAL A 231 -9.08 9.33 -38.54
N VAL A 232 -8.15 8.57 -39.07
CA VAL A 232 -6.87 9.10 -39.56
C VAL A 232 -6.88 8.98 -41.09
N SER A 233 -7.05 10.09 -41.77
CA SER A 233 -6.87 10.18 -43.22
C SER A 233 -5.36 10.20 -43.54
N VAL A 234 -5.04 9.79 -44.79
CA VAL A 234 -3.73 9.43 -45.33
C VAL A 234 -2.58 10.47 -45.21
N LEU A 235 -2.79 11.63 -44.60
CA LEU A 235 -1.75 12.67 -44.44
C LEU A 235 -0.84 12.45 -43.19
N THR A 236 -0.99 11.39 -42.44
CA THR A 236 -0.47 11.27 -41.08
C THR A 236 0.52 10.14 -40.84
N LEU A 237 1.02 9.44 -41.83
CA LEU A 237 1.96 8.34 -41.57
C LEU A 237 3.24 8.81 -40.86
N ARG A 238 3.76 10.01 -41.15
CA ARG A 238 4.91 10.58 -40.40
C ARG A 238 4.57 11.02 -39.01
N VAL A 239 3.38 11.62 -38.80
CA VAL A 239 2.88 12.01 -37.48
C VAL A 239 2.50 10.76 -36.67
N TYR A 240 1.96 9.72 -37.31
CA TYR A 240 1.61 8.46 -36.67
C TYR A 240 2.85 7.69 -36.17
N ILE A 241 3.94 7.66 -36.96
CA ILE A 241 5.22 7.07 -36.55
C ILE A 241 5.82 7.85 -35.36
N SER A 242 5.77 9.19 -35.41
CA SER A 242 6.23 10.02 -34.30
C SER A 242 5.34 9.86 -33.05
N LEU A 243 4.03 9.71 -33.22
CA LEU A 243 3.07 9.47 -32.12
C LEU A 243 3.23 8.07 -31.52
N LEU A 244 3.46 7.04 -32.36
CA LEU A 244 3.76 5.68 -31.92
C LEU A 244 5.09 5.62 -31.18
N ALA A 245 6.12 6.31 -31.65
CA ALA A 245 7.39 6.42 -30.94
C ALA A 245 7.23 7.15 -29.61
N TYR A 246 6.43 8.21 -29.57
CA TYR A 246 6.11 8.95 -28.33
C TYR A 246 5.30 8.09 -27.34
N VAL A 247 4.26 7.38 -27.82
CA VAL A 247 3.47 6.45 -27.01
C VAL A 247 4.32 5.27 -26.52
N GLN A 248 5.27 4.81 -27.31
CA GLN A 248 6.18 3.73 -26.92
C GLN A 248 7.22 4.21 -25.91
N VAL A 249 7.69 5.46 -26.04
CA VAL A 249 8.56 6.13 -25.06
C VAL A 249 7.81 6.35 -23.74
N GLU A 250 6.55 6.78 -23.76
CA GLU A 250 5.76 6.90 -22.51
C GLU A 250 5.56 5.54 -21.80
N LYS A 251 5.34 4.46 -22.55
CA LYS A 251 5.29 3.10 -21.98
C LYS A 251 6.63 2.68 -21.36
N ASN A 252 7.75 3.09 -21.94
CA ASN A 252 9.07 2.73 -21.45
C ASN A 252 9.55 3.58 -20.27
N ILE A 253 8.98 4.77 -20.06
CA ILE A 253 9.34 5.69 -18.96
C ILE A 253 8.40 5.51 -17.75
N GLY A 254 7.27 4.80 -17.92
CA GLY A 254 6.26 4.59 -16.89
C GLY A 254 5.14 5.63 -16.91
N GLU A 255 4.18 5.48 -16.03
CA GLU A 255 2.98 6.31 -16.01
C GLU A 255 3.23 7.65 -15.28
N ARG A 256 2.83 8.75 -15.92
CA ARG A 256 2.93 10.09 -15.33
C ARG A 256 2.16 10.17 -14.01
N ARG A 257 2.81 10.67 -12.98
CA ARG A 257 2.21 10.93 -11.66
C ARG A 257 1.98 12.44 -11.48
N VAL A 258 0.81 12.78 -10.94
CA VAL A 258 0.55 14.11 -10.40
C VAL A 258 0.89 14.04 -8.92
N VAL A 259 1.64 15.03 -8.42
CA VAL A 259 2.02 15.12 -7.02
C VAL A 259 1.70 16.51 -6.49
N SER A 260 1.33 16.61 -5.21
CA SER A 260 1.08 17.88 -4.53
C SER A 260 1.61 17.84 -3.09
N PHE A 261 1.92 19.01 -2.56
CA PHE A 261 2.28 19.18 -1.16
C PHE A 261 1.00 19.21 -0.32
N HIS A 262 0.81 18.19 0.54
CA HIS A 262 -0.40 18.04 1.34
C HIS A 262 -0.15 17.28 2.64
N GLY A 263 -1.05 17.45 3.64
CA GLY A 263 -1.07 16.63 4.84
C GLY A 263 -1.50 15.19 4.56
N ALA A 264 -1.06 14.29 5.39
CA ALA A 264 -1.47 12.88 5.38
C ALA A 264 -1.72 12.37 6.80
N GLY A 265 -2.37 11.24 6.91
CA GLY A 265 -2.60 10.61 8.19
C GLY A 265 -2.61 9.10 8.13
N ILE A 266 -2.18 8.51 9.23
CA ILE A 266 -2.41 7.10 9.54
C ILE A 266 -3.07 7.00 10.90
N SER A 267 -3.96 6.04 11.07
CA SER A 267 -4.59 5.77 12.37
C SER A 267 -4.84 4.28 12.53
N VAL A 268 -4.34 3.73 13.61
CA VAL A 268 -4.48 2.31 13.91
C VAL A 268 -5.53 2.10 14.99
N ALA A 269 -6.37 1.08 14.83
CA ALA A 269 -7.28 0.64 15.88
C ALA A 269 -6.65 -0.49 16.71
N PRO A 270 -7.17 -0.77 17.91
CA PRO A 270 -6.81 -1.97 18.67
C PRO A 270 -6.95 -3.24 17.83
N LYS A 271 -6.15 -4.25 18.13
CA LYS A 271 -6.21 -5.54 17.45
C LYS A 271 -7.62 -6.15 17.53
N ILE A 272 -8.00 -6.86 16.48
CA ILE A 272 -9.26 -7.59 16.43
C ILE A 272 -8.95 -9.10 16.46
N ASP A 273 -9.44 -9.77 17.48
CA ASP A 273 -9.35 -11.22 17.59
C ASP A 273 -10.50 -11.90 16.85
N PHE A 274 -10.14 -12.89 16.01
CA PHE A 274 -11.14 -13.63 15.22
C PHE A 274 -12.11 -14.41 16.11
N HIS A 275 -11.61 -15.04 17.17
CA HIS A 275 -12.45 -15.86 18.03
C HIS A 275 -13.42 -15.02 18.87
N GLU A 276 -13.02 -13.82 19.27
CA GLU A 276 -13.91 -12.89 19.98
C GLU A 276 -15.05 -12.40 19.09
N VAL A 277 -14.77 -12.13 17.80
CA VAL A 277 -15.73 -11.51 16.89
C VAL A 277 -16.59 -12.54 16.14
N ALA A 278 -16.03 -13.69 15.78
CA ALA A 278 -16.62 -14.64 14.84
C ALA A 278 -16.48 -16.11 15.27
N GLY A 279 -15.87 -16.41 16.43
CA GLY A 279 -15.53 -17.78 16.82
C GLY A 279 -16.73 -18.70 17.07
N ALA A 280 -17.93 -18.15 17.28
CA ALA A 280 -19.17 -18.91 17.45
C ALA A 280 -19.92 -19.19 16.13
N LEU A 281 -19.41 -18.69 15.00
CA LEU A 281 -20.05 -18.78 13.69
C LEU A 281 -19.41 -19.87 12.82
N GLU A 282 -20.19 -20.42 11.89
CA GLU A 282 -19.65 -21.34 10.88
C GLU A 282 -18.81 -20.61 9.82
N ASP A 283 -17.92 -21.34 9.12
CA ASP A 283 -16.85 -20.81 8.27
C ASP A 283 -17.29 -19.76 7.23
N PRO A 284 -18.36 -19.90 6.42
CA PRO A 284 -18.67 -18.84 5.46
C PRO A 284 -19.15 -17.56 6.11
N GLU A 285 -19.87 -17.61 7.22
CA GLU A 285 -20.39 -16.45 7.93
C GLU A 285 -19.28 -15.79 8.78
N ALA A 286 -18.50 -16.58 9.50
CA ALA A 286 -17.42 -16.12 10.36
C ALA A 286 -16.43 -15.20 9.65
N LYS A 287 -15.98 -15.57 8.43
CA LYS A 287 -15.05 -14.75 7.67
C LYS A 287 -15.67 -13.42 7.19
N VAL A 288 -16.97 -13.40 6.89
CA VAL A 288 -17.68 -12.18 6.49
C VAL A 288 -17.80 -11.23 7.68
N VAL A 289 -18.18 -11.73 8.83
CA VAL A 289 -18.31 -10.95 10.08
C VAL A 289 -16.96 -10.39 10.52
N PHE A 290 -15.92 -11.21 10.51
CA PHE A 290 -14.56 -10.77 10.84
C PHE A 290 -14.05 -9.69 9.87
N THR A 291 -14.25 -9.88 8.55
CA THR A 291 -13.87 -8.91 7.53
C THR A 291 -14.61 -7.59 7.71
N LYS A 292 -15.91 -7.67 8.04
CA LYS A 292 -16.72 -6.48 8.29
C LYS A 292 -16.23 -5.72 9.52
N ALA A 293 -15.90 -6.41 10.62
CA ALA A 293 -15.39 -5.78 11.82
C ALA A 293 -14.08 -5.01 11.56
N LEU A 294 -13.15 -5.62 10.80
CA LEU A 294 -11.91 -4.97 10.36
C LEU A 294 -12.18 -3.73 9.50
N TYR A 295 -13.06 -3.87 8.51
CA TYR A 295 -13.41 -2.79 7.59
C TYR A 295 -14.11 -1.62 8.31
N ASP A 296 -15.07 -1.92 9.18
CA ASP A 296 -15.78 -0.90 9.97
C ASP A 296 -14.81 -0.13 10.87
N SER A 297 -13.85 -0.83 11.47
CA SER A 297 -12.80 -0.22 12.28
C SER A 297 -11.88 0.70 11.46
N VAL A 298 -11.48 0.28 10.26
CA VAL A 298 -10.71 1.13 9.33
C VAL A 298 -11.51 2.37 8.96
N ASN A 299 -12.79 2.24 8.64
CA ASN A 299 -13.65 3.38 8.30
C ASN A 299 -13.78 4.38 9.46
N GLN A 300 -13.89 3.91 10.70
CA GLN A 300 -13.94 4.79 11.88
C GLN A 300 -12.65 5.60 11.99
N GLN A 301 -11.49 4.94 11.91
CA GLN A 301 -10.19 5.60 11.94
C GLN A 301 -10.04 6.61 10.79
N TYR A 302 -10.45 6.20 9.57
CA TYR A 302 -10.40 7.03 8.37
C TYR A 302 -11.23 8.31 8.50
N ASN A 303 -12.44 8.21 9.02
CA ASN A 303 -13.33 9.37 9.19
C ASN A 303 -12.74 10.42 10.14
N VAL A 304 -12.04 9.99 11.18
CA VAL A 304 -11.35 10.90 12.12
C VAL A 304 -10.17 11.58 11.41
N LEU A 305 -9.35 10.84 10.66
CA LEU A 305 -8.27 11.41 9.84
C LEU A 305 -8.82 12.40 8.81
N TYR A 306 -9.91 12.04 8.13
CA TYR A 306 -10.56 12.92 7.16
C TYR A 306 -10.99 14.25 7.79
N SER A 307 -11.62 14.19 8.97
CA SER A 307 -12.02 15.38 9.71
C SER A 307 -10.83 16.23 10.12
N ALA A 308 -9.74 15.63 10.54
CA ALA A 308 -8.54 16.35 10.97
C ALA A 308 -7.81 17.04 9.83
N ILE A 309 -7.71 16.39 8.67
CA ILE A 309 -6.91 16.87 7.52
C ILE A 309 -7.71 17.82 6.63
N HIS A 310 -8.99 17.51 6.36
CA HIS A 310 -9.86 18.28 5.46
C HIS A 310 -10.87 19.16 6.21
N GLY A 311 -11.08 18.94 7.50
CA GLY A 311 -11.88 19.77 8.37
C GLY A 311 -11.05 20.91 8.98
N LYS A 312 -11.71 21.75 9.79
CA LYS A 312 -11.05 22.82 10.55
C LYS A 312 -10.70 22.41 11.99
N GLN A 313 -10.73 21.11 12.28
CA GLN A 313 -10.68 20.60 13.65
C GLN A 313 -9.26 20.15 14.09
N GLY A 314 -8.38 19.76 13.15
CA GLY A 314 -7.02 19.32 13.49
C GLY A 314 -7.01 18.24 14.58
N LEU A 315 -6.23 18.44 15.65
CA LEU A 315 -6.18 17.51 16.78
C LEU A 315 -7.52 17.36 17.52
N GLU A 316 -8.39 18.37 17.48
CA GLU A 316 -9.73 18.37 18.09
C GLU A 316 -10.67 17.36 17.42
N ALA A 317 -10.30 16.84 16.24
CA ALA A 317 -11.04 15.76 15.60
C ALA A 317 -10.96 14.42 16.36
N SER A 318 -10.11 14.32 17.37
CA SER A 318 -10.03 13.12 18.25
C SER A 318 -11.39 12.78 18.85
N ILE A 319 -11.66 11.46 18.94
CA ILE A 319 -12.84 10.91 19.60
C ILE A 319 -12.36 9.91 20.68
N PRO A 320 -13.23 9.41 21.59
CA PRO A 320 -12.80 8.50 22.65
C PRO A 320 -12.02 7.26 22.18
N SER A 321 -12.31 6.76 20.98
CA SER A 321 -11.65 5.59 20.38
C SER A 321 -10.46 5.91 19.46
N VAL A 322 -10.21 7.19 19.17
CA VAL A 322 -9.13 7.63 18.27
C VAL A 322 -8.50 8.91 18.79
N SER A 323 -7.33 8.77 19.39
CA SER A 323 -6.51 9.89 19.86
C SER A 323 -5.51 10.27 18.76
N LEU A 324 -5.61 11.50 18.26
CA LEU A 324 -4.69 12.02 17.24
C LEU A 324 -3.48 12.70 17.89
N SER A 325 -2.32 12.53 17.28
CA SER A 325 -1.08 13.24 17.56
C SER A 325 -0.42 13.71 16.27
N GLN A 326 0.51 14.64 16.37
CA GLN A 326 1.33 15.04 15.23
C GLN A 326 2.58 14.15 15.15
N PRO A 327 3.13 13.88 13.94
CA PRO A 327 4.20 12.90 13.75
C PRO A 327 5.50 13.20 14.50
N TRP A 328 5.72 14.44 14.94
CA TRP A 328 6.93 14.88 15.67
C TRP A 328 6.73 15.04 17.17
N GLN A 329 5.52 14.92 17.67
CA GLN A 329 5.19 14.98 19.10
C GLN A 329 5.26 13.60 19.74
#